data_93a1c4fc0a64bfe2d702eb8aa19f4e51
#
_entry.id   93a1c4fc0a64bfe2d702eb8aa19f4e51
#
_cell.length_a   1.000
_cell.length_b   1.000
_cell.length_c   1.000
_cell.angle_alpha   90.00
_cell.angle_beta   90.00
_cell.angle_gamma   90.00
#
_symmetry.space_group_name_H-M   'P 1'
#
loop_
_entity.id
_entity.type
_entity.pdbx_description
1 polymer ?
#
loop_
_entity_poly.entity_id
_entity_poly.type
_entity_poly.pdbx_seq_one_letter_code
_entity_poly.pdbx_strand_id
1 'polypeptide(L)'
;MAKIKALYKKYEEIIKYLIFGVLTTLVGWIVYFVLLWALKAAFGIDAGDTTSGKYIAIYTVAQVIQWIAAVLFAFFTNKKWVFTKAETEVSTVSQLIKFAGGRVITFFVDYLVTLFAAMGIASVISGSTAVSFLGREWNMAEISAKVIAAVIVIICNYIFSKIFVFKDKK
;
A
#
# COMPACT_ATOMS: atom_id res chain seq x y z
N MET A 1 6.26 22.67 -24.95
CA MET A 1 6.51 22.88 -23.52
C MET A 1 5.27 23.37 -22.75
N ALA A 2 4.50 24.37 -23.25
CA ALA A 2 3.31 24.90 -22.56
C ALA A 2 2.20 23.85 -22.30
N LYS A 3 1.90 22.97 -23.29
CA LYS A 3 0.89 21.89 -23.13
C LYS A 3 1.28 20.88 -22.03
N ILE A 4 2.57 20.52 -21.92
CA ILE A 4 3.06 19.58 -20.91
C ILE A 4 2.94 20.18 -19.51
N LYS A 5 3.30 21.46 -19.35
CA LYS A 5 3.13 22.18 -18.08
C LYS A 5 1.65 22.30 -17.66
N ALA A 6 0.77 22.57 -18.61
CA ALA A 6 -0.69 22.62 -18.34
C ALA A 6 -1.25 21.25 -17.94
N LEU A 7 -0.82 20.17 -18.59
CA LEU A 7 -1.20 18.81 -18.27
C LEU A 7 -0.69 18.40 -16.89
N TYR A 8 0.58 18.67 -16.58
CA TYR A 8 1.16 18.44 -15.26
C TYR A 8 0.35 19.16 -14.17
N LYS A 9 0.07 20.45 -14.34
CA LYS A 9 -0.68 21.25 -13.37
C LYS A 9 -2.09 20.70 -13.14
N LYS A 10 -2.72 20.14 -14.18
CA LYS A 10 -4.04 19.51 -14.09
C LYS A 10 -4.03 18.23 -13.26
N TYR A 11 -2.97 17.40 -13.37
CA TYR A 11 -2.86 16.10 -12.70
C TYR A 11 -1.82 16.07 -11.57
N GLU A 12 -1.33 17.24 -11.16
CA GLU A 12 -0.25 17.39 -10.17
C GLU A 12 -0.54 16.62 -8.86
N GLU A 13 -1.77 16.71 -8.37
CA GLU A 13 -2.19 16.04 -7.14
C GLU A 13 -2.12 14.51 -7.27
N ILE A 14 -2.60 13.97 -8.39
CA ILE A 14 -2.58 12.52 -8.65
C ILE A 14 -1.13 12.04 -8.83
N ILE A 15 -0.32 12.77 -9.57
CA ILE A 15 1.08 12.43 -9.80
C ILE A 15 1.85 12.42 -8.48
N LYS A 16 1.68 13.45 -7.66
CA LYS A 16 2.29 13.50 -6.33
C LYS A 16 1.81 12.35 -5.44
N TYR A 17 0.51 12.07 -5.46
CA TYR A 17 -0.06 10.94 -4.71
C TYR A 17 0.60 9.60 -5.07
N LEU A 18 0.79 9.34 -6.37
CA LEU A 18 1.45 8.12 -6.84
C LEU A 18 2.92 8.07 -6.42
N ILE A 19 3.66 9.18 -6.55
CA ILE A 19 5.07 9.26 -6.12
C ILE A 19 5.19 8.97 -4.62
N PHE A 20 4.38 9.63 -3.78
CA PHE A 20 4.42 9.39 -2.34
C PHE A 20 3.89 8.01 -1.95
N GLY A 21 3.02 7.41 -2.77
CA GLY A 21 2.60 6.02 -2.62
C GLY A 21 3.77 5.04 -2.78
N VAL A 22 4.59 5.21 -3.83
CA VAL A 22 5.82 4.43 -4.03
C VAL A 22 6.80 4.64 -2.87
N LEU A 23 7.03 5.89 -2.47
CA LEU A 23 7.92 6.20 -1.33
C LEU A 23 7.41 5.58 -0.03
N THR A 24 6.10 5.55 0.20
CA THR A 24 5.49 4.89 1.36
C THR A 24 5.81 3.40 1.40
N THR A 25 5.74 2.73 0.25
CA THR A 25 6.10 1.31 0.13
C THR A 25 7.58 1.09 0.45
N LEU A 26 8.46 1.93 -0.08
CA LEU A 26 9.90 1.86 0.21
C LEU A 26 10.20 2.07 1.71
N VAL A 27 9.57 3.07 2.33
CA VAL A 27 9.70 3.31 3.78
C VAL A 27 9.23 2.09 4.57
N GLY A 28 8.09 1.51 4.21
CA GLY A 28 7.59 0.28 4.84
C GLY A 28 8.60 -0.86 4.75
N TRP A 29 9.16 -1.12 3.57
CA TRP A 29 10.18 -2.16 3.38
C TRP A 29 11.45 -1.91 4.19
N ILE A 30 11.97 -0.68 4.19
CA ILE A 30 13.15 -0.32 4.97
C ILE A 30 12.91 -0.59 6.46
N VAL A 31 11.78 -0.10 7.00
CA VAL A 31 11.43 -0.32 8.42
C VAL A 31 11.29 -1.81 8.72
N TYR A 32 10.60 -2.57 7.84
CA TYR A 32 10.42 -4.01 8.00
C TYR A 32 11.75 -4.75 8.07
N PHE A 33 12.62 -4.57 7.08
CA PHE A 33 13.89 -5.31 7.02
C PHE A 33 14.84 -4.92 8.14
N VAL A 34 14.92 -3.63 8.49
CA VAL A 34 15.74 -3.17 9.61
C VAL A 34 15.27 -3.77 10.94
N LEU A 35 13.96 -3.75 11.18
CA LEU A 35 13.39 -4.33 12.41
C LEU A 35 13.57 -5.84 12.44
N LEU A 36 13.27 -6.53 11.35
CA LEU A 36 13.41 -7.99 11.31
C LEU A 36 14.87 -8.41 11.55
N TRP A 37 15.82 -7.74 10.92
CA TRP A 37 17.26 -7.98 11.15
C TRP A 37 17.65 -7.72 12.61
N ALA A 38 17.27 -6.57 13.18
CA ALA A 38 17.59 -6.21 14.54
C ALA A 38 16.97 -7.17 15.56
N LEU A 39 15.72 -7.56 15.36
CA LEU A 39 15.03 -8.50 16.24
C LEU A 39 15.60 -9.92 16.13
N LYS A 40 15.93 -10.41 14.93
CA LYS A 40 16.63 -11.70 14.78
C LYS A 40 17.95 -11.71 15.55
N ALA A 41 18.75 -10.65 15.42
CA ALA A 41 20.02 -10.53 16.15
C ALA A 41 19.79 -10.45 17.67
N ALA A 42 18.84 -9.67 18.15
CA ALA A 42 18.56 -9.52 19.58
C ALA A 42 18.05 -10.80 20.25
N PHE A 43 17.26 -11.61 19.52
CA PHE A 43 16.68 -12.85 20.05
C PHE A 43 17.46 -14.13 19.66
N GLY A 44 18.63 -14.00 19.03
CA GLY A 44 19.47 -15.12 18.64
C GLY A 44 18.79 -16.08 17.66
N ILE A 45 18.04 -15.55 16.69
CA ILE A 45 17.33 -16.34 15.68
C ILE A 45 18.19 -16.40 14.42
N ASP A 46 18.44 -17.61 13.93
CA ASP A 46 19.21 -17.81 12.71
C ASP A 46 18.62 -17.07 11.51
N ALA A 47 19.51 -16.57 10.64
CA ALA A 47 19.09 -15.82 9.46
C ALA A 47 18.15 -16.63 8.55
N GLY A 48 18.37 -17.95 8.44
CA GLY A 48 17.55 -18.88 7.65
C GLY A 48 16.26 -19.34 8.33
N ASP A 49 16.08 -19.10 9.64
CA ASP A 49 14.86 -19.50 10.34
C ASP A 49 13.68 -18.63 9.90
N THR A 50 12.66 -19.29 9.37
CA THR A 50 11.39 -18.68 8.93
C THR A 50 10.15 -19.38 9.47
N THR A 51 10.31 -20.37 10.35
CA THR A 51 9.21 -21.24 10.79
C THR A 51 9.05 -21.36 12.30
N SER A 52 10.08 -21.00 13.08
CA SER A 52 10.00 -21.09 14.54
C SER A 52 8.94 -20.15 15.13
N GLY A 53 8.35 -20.50 16.25
CA GLY A 53 7.40 -19.63 16.97
C GLY A 53 8.01 -18.28 17.34
N LYS A 54 9.33 -18.24 17.68
CA LYS A 54 10.06 -16.99 17.92
C LYS A 54 10.13 -16.13 16.67
N TYR A 55 10.43 -16.74 15.50
CA TYR A 55 10.42 -16.01 14.23
C TYR A 55 9.05 -15.43 13.91
N ILE A 56 7.97 -16.22 14.05
CA ILE A 56 6.62 -15.75 13.77
C ILE A 56 6.24 -14.54 14.65
N ALA A 57 6.65 -14.56 15.94
CA ALA A 57 6.40 -13.45 16.84
C ALA A 57 7.11 -12.16 16.39
N ILE A 58 8.43 -12.22 16.12
CA ILE A 58 9.19 -11.03 15.69
C ILE A 58 8.76 -10.55 14.30
N TYR A 59 8.42 -11.46 13.39
CA TYR A 59 7.86 -11.15 12.08
C TYR A 59 6.56 -10.34 12.22
N THR A 60 5.65 -10.80 13.08
CA THR A 60 4.37 -10.10 13.33
C THR A 60 4.60 -8.70 13.89
N VAL A 61 5.52 -8.55 14.86
CA VAL A 61 5.89 -7.24 15.42
C VAL A 61 6.46 -6.32 14.34
N ALA A 62 7.39 -6.83 13.51
CA ALA A 62 7.97 -6.07 12.42
C ALA A 62 6.92 -5.63 11.41
N GLN A 63 5.95 -6.50 11.06
CA GLN A 63 4.84 -6.20 10.16
C GLN A 63 3.91 -5.10 10.70
N VAL A 64 3.56 -5.16 11.98
CA VAL A 64 2.70 -4.14 12.60
C VAL A 64 3.40 -2.79 12.63
N ILE A 65 4.67 -2.76 13.06
CA ILE A 65 5.43 -1.50 13.17
C ILE A 65 5.68 -0.89 11.78
N GLN A 66 6.04 -1.69 10.78
CA GLN A 66 6.23 -1.20 9.42
C GLN A 66 4.92 -0.63 8.83
N TRP A 67 3.78 -1.27 9.09
CA TRP A 67 2.49 -0.78 8.64
C TRP A 67 2.16 0.58 9.27
N ILE A 68 2.37 0.71 10.59
CA ILE A 68 2.19 1.99 11.30
C ILE A 68 3.11 3.07 10.71
N ALA A 69 4.40 2.77 10.51
CA ALA A 69 5.35 3.71 9.94
C ALA A 69 4.95 4.15 8.51
N ALA A 70 4.52 3.19 7.68
CA ALA A 70 4.05 3.45 6.32
C ALA A 70 2.79 4.34 6.32
N VAL A 71 1.83 4.06 7.20
CA VAL A 71 0.59 4.87 7.33
C VAL A 71 0.93 6.29 7.80
N LEU A 72 1.79 6.45 8.79
CA LEU A 72 2.22 7.75 9.29
C LEU A 72 2.96 8.54 8.19
N PHE A 73 3.92 7.92 7.52
CA PHE A 73 4.64 8.55 6.42
C PHE A 73 3.68 8.98 5.31
N ALA A 74 2.78 8.10 4.87
CA ALA A 74 1.77 8.41 3.86
C ALA A 74 0.85 9.56 4.30
N PHE A 75 0.40 9.57 5.55
CA PHE A 75 -0.46 10.62 6.07
C PHE A 75 0.23 11.99 6.03
N PHE A 76 1.44 12.10 6.59
CA PHE A 76 2.14 13.37 6.65
C PHE A 76 2.56 13.88 5.28
N THR A 77 3.01 12.99 4.39
CA THR A 77 3.39 13.37 3.02
C THR A 77 2.19 13.81 2.20
N ASN A 78 1.08 13.07 2.30
CA ASN A 78 -0.15 13.43 1.62
C ASN A 78 -0.71 14.76 2.13
N LYS A 79 -0.73 14.98 3.44
CA LYS A 79 -1.18 16.23 4.05
C LYS A 79 -0.32 17.43 3.62
N LYS A 80 1.00 17.25 3.57
CA LYS A 80 1.94 18.36 3.32
C LYS A 80 2.13 18.67 1.84
N TRP A 81 2.16 17.66 0.97
CA TRP A 81 2.60 17.84 -0.42
C TRP A 81 1.58 17.45 -1.48
N VAL A 82 0.61 16.62 -1.14
CA VAL A 82 -0.42 16.17 -2.09
C VAL A 82 -1.67 17.02 -1.97
N PHE A 83 -2.33 17.00 -0.80
CA PHE A 83 -3.59 17.69 -0.55
C PHE A 83 -3.35 19.06 0.09
N THR A 84 -2.62 19.92 -0.60
CA THR A 84 -2.19 21.24 -0.08
C THR A 84 -3.34 22.25 0.10
N LYS A 85 -4.51 21.97 -0.48
CA LYS A 85 -5.72 22.80 -0.37
C LYS A 85 -6.66 22.32 0.74
N ALA A 86 -6.27 21.29 1.47
CA ALA A 86 -7.12 20.71 2.50
C ALA A 86 -7.42 21.71 3.63
N GLU A 87 -8.61 21.58 4.19
CA GLU A 87 -9.09 22.38 5.32
C GLU A 87 -8.20 22.16 6.55
N THR A 88 -7.69 23.26 7.13
CA THR A 88 -6.73 23.23 8.26
C THR A 88 -7.42 23.24 9.62
N GLU A 89 -8.71 23.50 9.69
CA GLU A 89 -9.48 23.60 10.94
C GLU A 89 -9.77 22.25 11.59
N VAL A 90 -9.65 21.16 10.83
CA VAL A 90 -9.86 19.81 11.35
C VAL A 90 -8.61 19.31 12.09
N SER A 91 -8.82 18.80 13.31
CA SER A 91 -7.73 18.22 14.11
C SER A 91 -6.92 17.18 13.31
N THR A 92 -5.60 17.31 13.37
CA THR A 92 -4.67 16.37 12.70
C THR A 92 -4.87 14.93 13.16
N VAL A 93 -5.21 14.73 14.44
CA VAL A 93 -5.47 13.39 14.98
C VAL A 93 -6.73 12.80 14.36
N SER A 94 -7.81 13.58 14.23
CA SER A 94 -9.04 13.13 13.57
C SER A 94 -8.80 12.76 12.11
N GLN A 95 -8.00 13.57 11.39
CA GLN A 95 -7.61 13.27 10.01
C GLN A 95 -6.78 11.98 9.95
N LEU A 96 -5.83 11.78 10.87
CA LEU A 96 -5.01 10.55 10.92
C LEU A 96 -5.85 9.31 11.18
N ILE A 97 -6.80 9.35 12.12
CA ILE A 97 -7.69 8.22 12.41
C ILE A 97 -8.54 7.87 11.18
N LYS A 98 -9.11 8.87 10.52
CA LYS A 98 -9.88 8.66 9.27
C LYS A 98 -9.00 8.08 8.17
N PHE A 99 -7.78 8.59 8.02
CA PHE A 99 -6.81 8.11 7.03
C PHE A 99 -6.44 6.64 7.29
N ALA A 100 -6.09 6.30 8.52
CA ALA A 100 -5.77 4.91 8.90
C ALA A 100 -6.97 3.98 8.74
N GLY A 101 -8.18 4.42 9.14
CA GLY A 101 -9.43 3.69 8.91
C GLY A 101 -9.69 3.41 7.44
N GLY A 102 -9.45 4.40 6.57
CA GLY A 102 -9.52 4.21 5.12
C GLY A 102 -8.55 3.15 4.61
N ARG A 103 -7.33 3.08 5.16
CA ARG A 103 -6.35 2.04 4.81
C ARG A 103 -6.80 0.64 5.23
N VAL A 104 -7.43 0.52 6.38
CA VAL A 104 -8.03 -0.75 6.82
C VAL A 104 -9.17 -1.17 5.88
N ILE A 105 -10.06 -0.25 5.51
CA ILE A 105 -11.15 -0.54 4.58
C ILE A 105 -10.60 -1.01 3.23
N THR A 106 -9.61 -0.30 2.68
CA THR A 106 -9.03 -0.67 1.38
C THR A 106 -8.22 -1.95 1.42
N PHE A 107 -7.74 -2.39 2.58
CA PHE A 107 -7.20 -3.74 2.76
C PHE A 107 -8.25 -4.82 2.49
N PHE A 108 -9.47 -4.67 3.00
CA PHE A 108 -10.56 -5.61 2.70
C PHE A 108 -10.98 -5.54 1.23
N VAL A 109 -10.95 -4.35 0.61
CA VAL A 109 -11.20 -4.19 -0.83
C VAL A 109 -10.14 -4.95 -1.64
N ASP A 110 -8.84 -4.81 -1.30
CA ASP A 110 -7.76 -5.56 -1.93
C ASP A 110 -8.00 -7.07 -1.86
N TYR A 111 -8.33 -7.56 -0.66
CA TYR A 111 -8.58 -8.97 -0.42
C TYR A 111 -9.73 -9.50 -1.28
N LEU A 112 -10.89 -8.84 -1.25
CA LEU A 112 -12.07 -9.28 -1.98
C LEU A 112 -11.86 -9.18 -3.50
N VAL A 113 -11.30 -8.08 -3.99
CA VAL A 113 -11.06 -7.89 -5.42
C VAL A 113 -10.05 -8.93 -5.93
N THR A 114 -8.96 -9.17 -5.20
CA THR A 114 -7.98 -10.18 -5.58
C THR A 114 -8.62 -11.57 -5.67
N LEU A 115 -9.42 -11.94 -4.66
CA LEU A 115 -10.09 -13.23 -4.61
C LEU A 115 -11.05 -13.42 -5.79
N PHE A 116 -11.99 -12.49 -5.98
CA PHE A 116 -13.00 -12.61 -7.04
C PHE A 116 -12.43 -12.47 -8.44
N ALA A 117 -11.43 -11.58 -8.64
CA ALA A 117 -10.76 -11.44 -9.92
C ALA A 117 -9.96 -12.70 -10.28
N ALA A 118 -9.24 -13.30 -9.31
CA ALA A 118 -8.51 -14.54 -9.56
C ALA A 118 -9.46 -15.69 -9.95
N MET A 119 -10.57 -15.84 -9.24
CA MET A 119 -11.61 -16.84 -9.56
C MET A 119 -12.23 -16.58 -10.94
N GLY A 120 -12.58 -15.33 -11.25
CA GLY A 120 -13.15 -14.94 -12.54
C GLY A 120 -12.19 -15.18 -13.70
N ILE A 121 -10.92 -14.79 -13.56
CA ILE A 121 -9.91 -15.02 -14.60
C ILE A 121 -9.67 -16.52 -14.79
N ALA A 122 -9.54 -17.29 -13.72
CA ALA A 122 -9.36 -18.74 -13.80
C ALA A 122 -10.54 -19.46 -14.47
N SER A 123 -11.78 -18.97 -14.32
CA SER A 123 -12.95 -19.55 -14.95
C SER A 123 -13.04 -19.28 -16.46
N VAL A 124 -12.43 -18.19 -16.94
CA VAL A 124 -12.47 -17.79 -18.36
C VAL A 124 -11.29 -18.37 -19.14
N ILE A 125 -10.14 -18.57 -18.51
CA ILE A 125 -8.95 -19.12 -19.16
C ILE A 125 -9.09 -20.65 -19.21
N SER A 126 -9.41 -21.19 -20.40
CA SER A 126 -9.42 -22.62 -20.67
C SER A 126 -7.99 -23.15 -20.78
N GLY A 127 -7.40 -23.63 -19.70
CA GLY A 127 -6.05 -24.19 -19.69
C GLY A 127 -5.28 -23.86 -18.41
N SER A 128 -4.00 -24.31 -18.35
CA SER A 128 -3.14 -23.98 -17.22
C SER A 128 -2.79 -22.49 -17.21
N THR A 129 -3.11 -21.81 -16.12
CA THR A 129 -2.66 -20.45 -15.85
C THR A 129 -1.24 -20.40 -15.27
N ALA A 130 -0.61 -21.55 -15.05
CA ALA A 130 0.74 -21.66 -14.52
C ALA A 130 1.79 -21.39 -15.60
N VAL A 131 2.71 -20.47 -15.31
CA VAL A 131 3.87 -20.14 -16.15
C VAL A 131 5.13 -20.34 -15.35
N SER A 132 6.08 -21.11 -15.90
CA SER A 132 7.40 -21.29 -15.28
C SER A 132 8.31 -20.12 -15.63
N PHE A 133 8.77 -19.39 -14.59
CA PHE A 133 9.71 -18.28 -14.74
C PHE A 133 10.71 -18.28 -13.58
N LEU A 134 12.00 -18.16 -13.89
CA LEU A 134 13.11 -18.22 -12.92
C LEU A 134 13.07 -19.48 -12.03
N GLY A 135 12.72 -20.64 -12.60
CA GLY A 135 12.68 -21.92 -11.88
C GLY A 135 11.54 -22.07 -10.87
N ARG A 136 10.52 -21.20 -10.94
CA ARG A 136 9.30 -21.24 -10.13
C ARG A 136 8.06 -21.21 -11.01
N GLU A 137 7.00 -21.87 -10.58
CA GLU A 137 5.68 -21.78 -11.20
C GLU A 137 4.92 -20.56 -10.64
N TRP A 138 4.39 -19.77 -11.55
CA TRP A 138 3.61 -18.57 -11.25
C TRP A 138 2.20 -18.73 -11.81
N ASN A 139 1.21 -18.42 -11.01
CA ASN A 139 -0.19 -18.39 -11.47
C ASN A 139 -0.51 -17.02 -12.07
N MET A 140 -0.67 -16.96 -13.38
CA MET A 140 -0.95 -15.70 -14.09
C MET A 140 -2.32 -15.11 -13.74
N ALA A 141 -3.31 -15.93 -13.37
CA ALA A 141 -4.60 -15.43 -12.93
C ALA A 141 -4.46 -14.68 -11.59
N GLU A 142 -3.69 -15.22 -10.65
CA GLU A 142 -3.43 -14.56 -9.36
C GLU A 142 -2.64 -13.26 -9.54
N ILE A 143 -1.60 -13.26 -10.37
CA ILE A 143 -0.79 -12.06 -10.66
C ILE A 143 -1.66 -10.97 -11.29
N SER A 144 -2.46 -11.33 -12.30
CA SER A 144 -3.35 -10.40 -12.99
C SER A 144 -4.42 -9.84 -12.04
N ALA A 145 -5.01 -10.69 -11.21
CA ALA A 145 -5.96 -10.29 -10.17
C ALA A 145 -5.34 -9.31 -9.18
N LYS A 146 -4.09 -9.55 -8.76
CA LYS A 146 -3.36 -8.68 -7.83
C LYS A 146 -3.04 -7.31 -8.45
N VAL A 147 -2.69 -7.27 -9.72
CA VAL A 147 -2.49 -6.01 -10.45
C VAL A 147 -3.80 -5.21 -10.54
N ILE A 148 -4.92 -5.87 -10.87
CA ILE A 148 -6.25 -5.23 -10.92
C ILE A 148 -6.62 -4.69 -9.54
N ALA A 149 -6.47 -5.50 -8.50
CA ALA A 149 -6.75 -5.08 -7.12
C ALA A 149 -5.89 -3.88 -6.71
N ALA A 150 -4.59 -3.88 -7.02
CA ALA A 150 -3.69 -2.78 -6.71
C ALA A 150 -4.15 -1.46 -7.35
N VAL A 151 -4.56 -1.48 -8.62
CA VAL A 151 -5.10 -0.30 -9.31
C VAL A 151 -6.36 0.22 -8.62
N ILE A 152 -7.31 -0.67 -8.31
CA ILE A 152 -8.56 -0.32 -7.62
C ILE A 152 -8.26 0.27 -6.24
N VAL A 153 -7.36 -0.35 -5.47
CA VAL A 153 -6.97 0.11 -4.13
C VAL A 153 -6.31 1.49 -4.17
N ILE A 154 -5.44 1.74 -5.15
CA ILE A 154 -4.82 3.06 -5.34
C ILE A 154 -5.91 4.13 -5.57
N ILE A 155 -6.88 3.84 -6.45
CA ILE A 155 -7.98 4.75 -6.77
C ILE A 155 -8.85 4.98 -5.52
N CYS A 156 -9.26 3.90 -4.83
CA CYS A 156 -10.06 3.99 -3.60
C CYS A 156 -9.35 4.79 -2.51
N ASN A 157 -8.07 4.55 -2.29
CA ASN A 157 -7.25 5.27 -1.31
C ASN A 157 -7.15 6.76 -1.64
N TYR A 158 -6.97 7.11 -2.93
CA TYR A 158 -6.94 8.51 -3.37
C TYR A 158 -8.28 9.20 -3.11
N ILE A 159 -9.38 8.59 -3.58
CA ILE A 159 -10.75 9.12 -3.42
C ILE A 159 -11.08 9.26 -1.93
N PHE A 160 -10.80 8.24 -1.12
CA PHE A 160 -11.07 8.26 0.31
C PHE A 160 -10.28 9.38 1.00
N SER A 161 -8.99 9.50 0.70
CA SER A 161 -8.14 10.55 1.25
C SER A 161 -8.66 11.94 0.89
N LYS A 162 -9.03 12.16 -0.37
CA LYS A 162 -9.51 13.47 -0.86
C LYS A 162 -10.87 13.85 -0.29
N ILE A 163 -11.82 12.91 -0.25
CA ILE A 163 -13.21 13.21 0.12
C ILE A 163 -13.42 13.21 1.64
N PHE A 164 -12.80 12.26 2.35
CA PHE A 164 -13.11 12.05 3.76
C PHE A 164 -12.04 12.59 4.72
N VAL A 165 -10.78 12.67 4.28
CA VAL A 165 -9.66 13.06 5.15
C VAL A 165 -9.22 14.49 4.87
N PHE A 166 -8.89 14.81 3.63
CA PHE A 166 -8.29 16.06 3.20
C PHE A 166 -9.28 16.86 2.31
N LYS A 167 -10.41 17.24 2.88
CA LYS A 167 -11.40 18.06 2.16
C LYS A 167 -10.80 19.40 1.78
N ASP A 168 -11.06 19.83 0.54
CA ASP A 168 -10.68 21.16 0.10
C ASP A 168 -11.51 22.21 0.85
N LYS A 169 -10.85 23.31 1.20
CA LYS A 169 -11.53 24.48 1.78
C LYS A 169 -12.53 25.03 0.75
N LYS A 170 -13.79 25.15 1.14
CA LYS A 170 -14.83 25.80 0.31
C LYS A 170 -14.58 27.28 0.18
#